data_50e35d87db2bb927213176b00d154c69
#
_entry.id   50e35d87db2bb927213176b00d154c69
#
_cell.length_a   1.000
_cell.length_b   1.000
_cell.length_c   1.000
_cell.angle_alpha   90.00
_cell.angle_beta   90.00
_cell.angle_gamma   90.00
#
_symmetry.space_group_name_H-M   'P 1'
#
loop_
_entity.id
_entity.type
_entity.pdbx_description
1 polymer ?
#
loop_
_entity_poly.entity_id
_entity_poly.type
_entity_poly.pdbx_seq_one_letter_code
_entity_poly.pdbx_strand_id
1 'polypeptide(L)'
;MFKSKKLGKFKTIEHGFFNRKGGFSKGIYKSLNCGLGSKDKIKDVKKNIEKVCLKIGCNKNKLILLNQIHSNNVYKISKIPKKKLIGDSIVTNKKGIALGILTADCAPVFIYDPVNNLISALHAGWKGAYKKIVYTTLRKFKSSGSNFNNLIVVIGPCIGKDSYEVRNDFLDKFINCLLYTSPSPRD
;
A
#
# COMPACT_ATOMS: atom_id res chain seq x y z
N MET A 1 -13.78 8.89 1.40
CA MET A 1 -12.31 8.95 1.52
C MET A 1 -11.97 9.24 2.96
N PHE A 2 -11.03 8.47 3.52
CA PHE A 2 -10.49 8.67 4.86
C PHE A 2 -9.08 9.26 4.75
N LYS A 3 -8.73 10.15 5.68
CA LYS A 3 -7.38 10.73 5.79
C LYS A 3 -6.80 10.49 7.19
N SER A 4 -5.52 10.25 7.26
CA SER A 4 -4.79 10.17 8.54
C SER A 4 -4.57 11.57 9.11
N LYS A 5 -4.93 11.79 10.37
CA LYS A 5 -4.62 13.04 11.07
C LYS A 5 -3.11 13.29 11.17
N LYS A 6 -2.30 12.22 11.31
CA LYS A 6 -0.84 12.33 11.38
C LYS A 6 -0.23 12.83 10.06
N LEU A 7 -0.62 12.24 8.93
CA LEU A 7 -0.13 12.65 7.62
C LEU A 7 -0.73 13.99 7.16
N GLY A 8 -1.96 14.30 7.56
CA GLY A 8 -2.64 15.56 7.22
C GLY A 8 -1.98 16.83 7.82
N LYS A 9 -1.04 16.69 8.74
CA LYS A 9 -0.24 17.82 9.28
C LYS A 9 0.79 18.34 8.28
N PHE A 10 1.12 17.55 7.23
CA PHE A 10 2.15 17.90 6.26
C PHE A 10 1.53 18.41 4.97
N LYS A 11 1.85 19.66 4.61
CA LYS A 11 1.38 20.29 3.37
C LYS A 11 2.13 19.81 2.12
N THR A 12 3.21 19.06 2.32
CA THR A 12 4.09 18.57 1.23
C THR A 12 3.59 17.29 0.58
N ILE A 13 2.63 16.60 1.21
CA ILE A 13 2.06 15.33 0.73
C ILE A 13 0.53 15.38 0.74
N GLU A 14 -0.07 14.68 -0.21
CA GLU A 14 -1.49 14.33 -0.19
C GLU A 14 -1.66 12.82 -0.05
N HIS A 15 -2.74 12.40 0.62
CA HIS A 15 -3.02 10.99 0.82
C HIS A 15 -4.52 10.74 0.99
N GLY A 16 -4.95 9.52 0.79
CA GLY A 16 -6.33 9.13 1.05
C GLY A 16 -6.54 7.62 0.93
N PHE A 17 -7.40 7.11 1.81
CA PHE A 17 -7.92 5.75 1.74
C PHE A 17 -9.34 5.83 1.19
N PHE A 18 -9.58 5.14 0.10
CA PHE A 18 -10.86 5.14 -0.60
C PHE A 18 -11.63 3.85 -0.29
N ASN A 19 -12.89 3.98 0.03
CA ASN A 19 -13.79 2.84 0.12
C ASN A 19 -14.49 2.59 -1.23
N ARG A 20 -15.32 1.56 -1.29
CA ARG A 20 -16.03 1.17 -2.51
C ARG A 20 -17.10 2.15 -3.01
N LYS A 21 -17.44 3.24 -2.29
CA LYS A 21 -18.56 4.13 -2.60
C LYS A 21 -18.16 5.25 -3.57
N GLY A 22 -19.12 5.65 -4.41
CA GLY A 22 -19.04 6.86 -5.24
C GLY A 22 -18.31 6.70 -6.56
N GLY A 23 -18.23 5.48 -7.10
CA GLY A 23 -17.69 5.20 -8.43
C GLY A 23 -18.75 4.98 -9.51
N PHE A 24 -18.30 4.46 -10.63
CA PHE A 24 -19.09 4.23 -11.85
C PHE A 24 -19.43 2.75 -12.10
N SER A 25 -18.72 1.83 -11.47
CA SER A 25 -18.90 0.39 -11.63
C SER A 25 -20.26 -0.07 -11.11
N LYS A 26 -20.80 -1.13 -11.73
CA LYS A 26 -22.13 -1.69 -11.42
C LYS A 26 -22.03 -3.14 -10.95
N GLY A 27 -23.16 -3.71 -10.55
CA GLY A 27 -23.27 -5.11 -10.12
C GLY A 27 -22.36 -5.41 -8.93
N ILE A 28 -21.64 -6.53 -8.96
CA ILE A 28 -20.72 -6.98 -7.90
C ILE A 28 -19.55 -6.00 -7.66
N TYR A 29 -19.22 -5.17 -8.66
CA TYR A 29 -18.13 -4.17 -8.59
C TYR A 29 -18.59 -2.80 -8.09
N LYS A 30 -19.86 -2.65 -7.70
CA LYS A 30 -20.43 -1.36 -7.25
C LYS A 30 -19.70 -0.84 -6.02
N SER A 31 -19.09 0.34 -6.11
CA SER A 31 -19.09 1.26 -7.25
C SER A 31 -17.68 1.78 -7.62
N LEU A 32 -16.75 1.95 -6.68
CA LEU A 32 -15.43 2.55 -6.91
C LEU A 32 -14.36 1.47 -7.10
N ASN A 33 -14.60 0.53 -8.02
CA ASN A 33 -13.60 -0.47 -8.37
C ASN A 33 -12.48 0.16 -9.19
N CYS A 34 -11.24 0.12 -8.68
CA CYS A 34 -10.03 0.60 -9.34
C CYS A 34 -9.13 -0.54 -9.84
N GLY A 35 -9.58 -1.79 -9.75
CA GLY A 35 -8.83 -2.99 -10.13
C GLY A 35 -8.80 -3.21 -11.63
N LEU A 36 -7.72 -2.80 -12.31
CA LEU A 36 -7.54 -3.01 -13.76
C LEU A 36 -7.48 -4.50 -14.18
N GLY A 37 -7.22 -5.41 -13.24
CA GLY A 37 -7.22 -6.86 -13.46
C GLY A 37 -8.54 -7.54 -13.12
N SER A 38 -9.57 -6.80 -12.74
CA SER A 38 -10.91 -7.34 -12.49
C SER A 38 -11.67 -7.64 -13.80
N LYS A 39 -12.76 -8.43 -13.73
CA LYS A 39 -13.66 -8.66 -14.87
C LYS A 39 -14.68 -7.54 -15.07
N ASP A 40 -14.50 -6.39 -14.44
CA ASP A 40 -15.35 -5.22 -14.59
C ASP A 40 -15.13 -4.51 -15.94
N LYS A 41 -16.06 -3.65 -16.32
CA LYS A 41 -15.93 -2.82 -17.52
C LYS A 41 -14.73 -1.89 -17.40
N ILE A 42 -13.71 -2.08 -18.20
CA ILE A 42 -12.44 -1.33 -18.17
C ILE A 42 -12.66 0.19 -18.26
N LYS A 43 -13.73 0.64 -18.98
CA LYS A 43 -14.10 2.05 -19.08
C LYS A 43 -14.48 2.62 -17.71
N ASP A 44 -15.24 1.87 -16.91
CA ASP A 44 -15.71 2.31 -15.59
C ASP A 44 -14.54 2.29 -14.58
N VAL A 45 -13.70 1.26 -14.64
CA VAL A 45 -12.47 1.18 -13.81
C VAL A 45 -11.55 2.39 -14.10
N LYS A 46 -11.34 2.74 -15.37
CA LYS A 46 -10.52 3.92 -15.74
C LYS A 46 -11.13 5.23 -15.22
N LYS A 47 -12.45 5.40 -15.29
CA LYS A 47 -13.17 6.56 -14.72
C LYS A 47 -13.03 6.60 -13.18
N ASN A 48 -13.09 5.45 -12.52
CA ASN A 48 -12.90 5.36 -11.08
C ASN A 48 -11.49 5.80 -10.67
N ILE A 49 -10.47 5.32 -11.36
CA ILE A 49 -9.07 5.73 -11.13
C ILE A 49 -8.91 7.24 -11.33
N GLU A 50 -9.47 7.79 -12.41
CA GLU A 50 -9.43 9.23 -12.66
C GLU A 50 -10.09 10.03 -11.54
N LYS A 51 -11.27 9.58 -11.07
CA LYS A 51 -11.97 10.19 -9.93
C LYS A 51 -11.14 10.16 -8.65
N VAL A 52 -10.46 9.05 -8.37
CA VAL A 52 -9.52 8.94 -7.23
C VAL A 52 -8.38 9.95 -7.37
N CYS A 53 -7.76 10.02 -8.56
CA CYS A 53 -6.68 10.95 -8.84
C CYS A 53 -7.11 12.41 -8.63
N LEU A 54 -8.25 12.81 -9.15
CA LEU A 54 -8.81 14.15 -8.95
C LEU A 54 -9.00 14.47 -7.46
N LYS A 55 -9.48 13.51 -6.66
CA LYS A 55 -9.71 13.71 -5.23
C LYS A 55 -8.45 13.91 -4.40
N ILE A 56 -7.31 13.41 -4.85
CA ILE A 56 -6.00 13.62 -4.21
C ILE A 56 -5.14 14.65 -4.95
N GLY A 57 -5.70 15.38 -5.91
CA GLY A 57 -5.00 16.43 -6.64
C GLY A 57 -3.86 15.94 -7.54
N CYS A 58 -3.92 14.70 -8.05
CA CYS A 58 -2.90 14.17 -8.94
C CYS A 58 -3.44 13.93 -10.37
N ASN A 59 -2.53 13.97 -11.35
CA ASN A 59 -2.83 13.55 -12.71
C ASN A 59 -2.78 12.01 -12.79
N LYS A 60 -3.76 11.39 -13.45
CA LYS A 60 -3.82 9.93 -13.64
C LYS A 60 -2.57 9.33 -14.29
N ASN A 61 -1.91 10.08 -15.17
CA ASN A 61 -0.66 9.66 -15.82
C ASN A 61 0.55 9.70 -14.86
N LYS A 62 0.37 10.25 -13.66
CA LYS A 62 1.38 10.30 -12.59
C LYS A 62 1.07 9.31 -11.47
N LEU A 63 -0.06 8.57 -11.54
CA LEU A 63 -0.39 7.51 -10.62
C LEU A 63 0.32 6.21 -11.02
N ILE A 64 1.02 5.61 -10.07
CA ILE A 64 1.69 4.33 -10.25
C ILE A 64 0.96 3.28 -9.42
N LEU A 65 0.45 2.27 -10.12
CA LEU A 65 -0.16 1.07 -9.56
C LEU A 65 0.72 -0.13 -9.91
N LEU A 66 0.99 -0.98 -8.93
CA LEU A 66 1.71 -2.23 -9.12
C LEU A 66 0.79 -3.35 -9.62
N ASN A 67 1.36 -4.38 -10.23
CA ASN A 67 0.75 -5.68 -10.31
C ASN A 67 1.06 -6.42 -9.00
N GLN A 68 0.13 -6.35 -8.05
CA GLN A 68 0.29 -6.90 -6.70
C GLN A 68 0.13 -8.42 -6.73
N ILE A 69 1.08 -9.13 -6.11
CA ILE A 69 1.15 -10.60 -6.10
C ILE A 69 1.35 -11.18 -4.69
N HIS A 70 1.10 -10.39 -3.64
CA HIS A 70 1.31 -10.75 -2.24
C HIS A 70 2.76 -11.16 -1.94
N SER A 71 3.71 -10.43 -2.53
CA SER A 71 5.14 -10.64 -2.38
C SER A 71 5.75 -9.70 -1.34
N ASN A 72 7.08 -9.77 -1.21
CA ASN A 72 7.89 -8.75 -0.53
C ASN A 72 8.75 -7.94 -1.52
N ASN A 73 8.38 -7.92 -2.79
CA ASN A 73 9.06 -7.14 -3.81
C ASN A 73 8.79 -5.65 -3.62
N VAL A 74 9.87 -4.88 -3.47
CA VAL A 74 9.86 -3.43 -3.20
C VAL A 74 10.65 -2.69 -4.28
N TYR A 75 10.04 -1.71 -4.91
CA TYR A 75 10.68 -0.87 -5.92
C TYR A 75 10.92 0.54 -5.37
N LYS A 76 12.16 1.01 -5.45
CA LYS A 76 12.47 2.44 -5.32
C LYS A 76 12.57 3.03 -6.71
N ILE A 77 11.77 4.04 -7.00
CA ILE A 77 11.68 4.66 -8.32
C ILE A 77 12.07 6.13 -8.29
N SER A 78 12.70 6.59 -9.35
CA SER A 78 13.06 8.00 -9.60
C SER A 78 12.29 8.63 -10.75
N LYS A 79 11.57 7.82 -11.53
CA LYS A 79 10.72 8.23 -12.66
C LYS A 79 9.57 7.24 -12.84
N ILE A 80 8.57 7.62 -13.61
CA ILE A 80 7.43 6.75 -13.95
C ILE A 80 7.96 5.55 -14.77
N PRO A 81 7.71 4.31 -14.34
CA PRO A 81 8.16 3.14 -15.06
C PRO A 81 7.47 3.01 -16.42
N LYS A 82 8.22 2.63 -17.46
CA LYS A 82 7.65 2.36 -18.79
C LYS A 82 6.78 1.11 -18.82
N LYS A 83 7.05 0.12 -17.96
CA LYS A 83 6.28 -1.12 -17.81
C LYS A 83 5.71 -1.23 -16.40
N LYS A 84 4.58 -1.90 -16.27
CA LYS A 84 3.95 -2.16 -14.96
C LYS A 84 4.86 -3.08 -14.14
N LEU A 85 5.21 -2.64 -12.93
CA LEU A 85 6.07 -3.38 -12.01
C LEU A 85 5.26 -4.47 -11.28
N ILE A 86 5.87 -5.60 -11.01
CA ILE A 86 5.25 -6.76 -10.33
C ILE A 86 5.79 -6.81 -8.90
N GLY A 87 4.97 -6.40 -7.93
CA GLY A 87 5.37 -6.33 -6.52
C GLY A 87 4.31 -5.68 -5.66
N ASP A 88 4.62 -5.48 -4.40
CA ASP A 88 3.64 -5.07 -3.40
C ASP A 88 4.04 -3.82 -2.60
N SER A 89 5.19 -3.23 -2.91
CA SER A 89 5.62 -1.96 -2.32
C SER A 89 6.38 -1.10 -3.31
N ILE A 90 6.17 0.20 -3.21
CA ILE A 90 6.82 1.20 -4.04
C ILE A 90 7.23 2.40 -3.19
N VAL A 91 8.42 2.91 -3.44
CA VAL A 91 9.06 4.00 -2.70
C VAL A 91 9.54 5.07 -3.67
N THR A 92 9.33 6.34 -3.36
CA THR A 92 9.85 7.46 -4.16
C THR A 92 10.01 8.73 -3.34
N ASN A 93 10.97 9.57 -3.74
CA ASN A 93 11.08 10.95 -3.29
C ASN A 93 10.74 11.96 -4.38
N LYS A 94 10.22 11.51 -5.53
CA LYS A 94 9.89 12.39 -6.65
C LYS A 94 8.56 13.07 -6.45
N LYS A 95 8.58 14.40 -6.47
CA LYS A 95 7.36 15.22 -6.42
C LYS A 95 6.50 15.01 -7.68
N GLY A 96 5.20 15.17 -7.52
CA GLY A 96 4.23 15.05 -8.61
C GLY A 96 3.94 13.61 -9.04
N ILE A 97 4.46 12.59 -8.34
CA ILE A 97 4.14 11.17 -8.52
C ILE A 97 3.20 10.74 -7.40
N ALA A 98 2.13 10.05 -7.74
CA ALA A 98 1.25 9.39 -6.79
C ALA A 98 1.49 7.88 -6.79
N LEU A 99 1.54 7.29 -5.60
CA LEU A 99 1.66 5.85 -5.39
C LEU A 99 0.31 5.30 -4.97
N GLY A 100 -0.17 4.23 -5.61
CA GLY A 100 -1.44 3.60 -5.29
C GLY A 100 -1.31 2.12 -4.98
N ILE A 101 -2.08 1.67 -3.99
CA ILE A 101 -2.24 0.27 -3.62
C ILE A 101 -3.72 -0.07 -3.63
N LEU A 102 -4.05 -1.21 -4.20
CA LEU A 102 -5.40 -1.75 -4.26
C LEU A 102 -5.56 -2.82 -3.18
N THR A 103 -6.59 -2.68 -2.37
CA THR A 103 -6.92 -3.67 -1.33
C THR A 103 -8.42 -3.96 -1.33
N ALA A 104 -8.80 -5.15 -0.88
CA ALA A 104 -10.13 -5.45 -0.39
C ALA A 104 -10.04 -5.61 1.14
N ASP A 105 -9.34 -6.65 1.58
CA ASP A 105 -9.22 -7.04 2.99
C ASP A 105 -7.81 -6.81 3.55
N CYS A 106 -6.79 -6.88 2.68
CA CYS A 106 -5.39 -6.69 3.07
C CYS A 106 -5.10 -5.26 3.54
N ALA A 107 -4.11 -5.11 4.43
CA ALA A 107 -3.74 -3.82 4.99
C ALA A 107 -2.94 -2.97 3.98
N PRO A 108 -3.43 -1.78 3.59
CA PRO A 108 -2.63 -0.78 2.92
C PRO A 108 -1.81 -0.02 3.96
N VAL A 109 -0.52 0.14 3.72
CA VAL A 109 0.37 0.87 4.63
C VAL A 109 1.06 1.99 3.88
N PHE A 110 1.04 3.19 4.45
CA PHE A 110 1.81 4.34 3.99
C PHE A 110 2.96 4.61 4.96
N ILE A 111 4.15 4.86 4.39
CA ILE A 111 5.32 5.31 5.16
C ILE A 111 5.78 6.63 4.56
N TYR A 112 6.02 7.60 5.42
CA TYR A 112 6.52 8.92 5.04
C TYR A 112 7.70 9.32 5.90
N ASP A 113 8.77 9.76 5.26
CA ASP A 113 9.91 10.44 5.87
C ASP A 113 9.86 11.93 5.52
N PRO A 114 9.49 12.81 6.47
CA PRO A 114 9.39 14.23 6.22
C PRO A 114 10.74 14.92 6.00
N VAL A 115 11.85 14.32 6.48
CA VAL A 115 13.19 14.87 6.33
C VAL A 115 13.70 14.66 4.91
N ASN A 116 13.60 13.45 4.40
CA ASN A 116 14.06 13.10 3.04
C ASN A 116 12.97 13.22 1.97
N ASN A 117 11.75 13.64 2.34
CA ASN A 117 10.57 13.67 1.48
C ASN A 117 10.32 12.34 0.77
N LEU A 118 10.57 11.23 1.45
CA LEU A 118 10.44 9.89 0.89
C LEU A 118 9.09 9.31 1.28
N ILE A 119 8.33 8.86 0.31
CA ILE A 119 7.00 8.24 0.51
C ILE A 119 7.00 6.79 0.05
N SER A 120 6.16 5.99 0.68
CA SER A 120 5.87 4.63 0.24
C SER A 120 4.38 4.32 0.36
N ALA A 121 3.90 3.51 -0.57
CA ALA A 121 2.65 2.79 -0.46
C ALA A 121 2.94 1.29 -0.61
N LEU A 122 2.48 0.48 0.34
CA LEU A 122 2.69 -0.97 0.33
C LEU A 122 1.42 -1.75 0.68
N HIS A 123 1.30 -2.90 0.07
CA HIS A 123 0.23 -3.86 0.24
C HIS A 123 0.69 -4.97 1.19
N ALA A 124 0.19 -4.94 2.42
CA ALA A 124 0.49 -5.94 3.43
C ALA A 124 -0.66 -6.95 3.56
N GLY A 125 -0.78 -7.84 2.59
CA GLY A 125 -1.55 -9.07 2.75
C GLY A 125 -0.76 -10.07 3.61
N TRP A 126 -1.41 -11.13 4.14
CA TRP A 126 -0.78 -12.06 5.05
C TRP A 126 0.52 -12.69 4.49
N LYS A 127 0.56 -13.07 3.20
CA LYS A 127 1.76 -13.60 2.55
C LYS A 127 2.89 -12.57 2.49
N GLY A 128 2.56 -11.30 2.21
CA GLY A 128 3.53 -10.21 2.21
C GLY A 128 4.05 -9.92 3.62
N ALA A 129 3.16 -9.91 4.62
CA ALA A 129 3.52 -9.73 6.02
C ALA A 129 4.45 -10.86 6.50
N TYR A 130 4.10 -12.11 6.24
CA TYR A 130 4.93 -13.29 6.49
C TYR A 130 6.32 -13.16 5.85
N LYS A 131 6.39 -12.71 4.59
CA LYS A 131 7.64 -12.46 3.85
C LYS A 131 8.33 -11.16 4.24
N LYS A 132 7.89 -10.48 5.31
CA LYS A 132 8.48 -9.27 5.87
C LYS A 132 8.49 -8.06 4.90
N ILE A 133 7.38 -7.84 4.16
CA ILE A 133 7.26 -6.73 3.19
C ILE A 133 7.53 -5.35 3.82
N VAL A 134 7.04 -5.12 5.06
CA VAL A 134 7.26 -3.88 5.80
C VAL A 134 8.76 -3.68 6.06
N TYR A 135 9.43 -4.70 6.59
CA TYR A 135 10.87 -4.67 6.84
C TYR A 135 11.68 -4.41 5.55
N THR A 136 11.33 -5.11 4.46
CA THR A 136 11.99 -4.90 3.16
C THR A 136 11.78 -3.48 2.64
N THR A 137 10.59 -2.90 2.88
CA THR A 137 10.31 -1.49 2.54
C THR A 137 11.15 -0.55 3.40
N LEU A 138 11.21 -0.76 4.72
CA LEU A 138 12.02 0.04 5.64
C LEU A 138 13.52 0.00 5.30
N ARG A 139 14.03 -1.13 4.82
CA ARG A 139 15.42 -1.19 4.30
C ARG A 139 15.66 -0.23 3.13
N LYS A 140 14.66 0.00 2.25
CA LYS A 140 14.76 1.02 1.18
C LYS A 140 14.79 2.44 1.75
N PHE A 141 14.06 2.70 2.84
CA PHE A 141 14.18 3.98 3.56
C PHE A 141 15.58 4.15 4.17
N LYS A 142 16.06 3.14 4.90
CA LYS A 142 17.40 3.17 5.50
C LYS A 142 18.51 3.41 4.47
N SER A 143 18.48 2.66 3.35
CA SER A 143 19.45 2.85 2.25
C SER A 143 19.30 4.18 1.51
N SER A 144 18.25 4.94 1.81
CA SER A 144 18.00 6.30 1.30
C SER A 144 18.37 7.38 2.32
N GLY A 145 19.02 7.04 3.44
CA GLY A 145 19.42 7.96 4.50
C GLY A 145 18.34 8.29 5.53
N SER A 146 17.21 7.57 5.55
CA SER A 146 16.17 7.80 6.54
C SER A 146 16.58 7.33 7.94
N ASN A 147 16.27 8.18 8.94
CA ASN A 147 16.26 7.76 10.35
C ASN A 147 14.87 7.25 10.70
N PHE A 148 14.77 6.04 11.24
CA PHE A 148 13.49 5.41 11.56
C PHE A 148 12.67 6.18 12.61
N ASN A 149 13.31 6.93 13.51
CA ASN A 149 12.64 7.77 14.50
C ASN A 149 11.82 8.92 13.86
N ASN A 150 12.15 9.29 12.62
CA ASN A 150 11.45 10.36 11.90
C ASN A 150 10.31 9.83 11.03
N LEU A 151 10.17 8.50 10.90
CA LEU A 151 9.17 7.93 10.01
C LEU A 151 7.76 8.01 10.57
N ILE A 152 6.83 8.35 9.71
CA ILE A 152 5.41 8.30 9.98
C ILE A 152 4.83 7.12 9.23
N VAL A 153 4.33 6.14 9.98
CA VAL A 153 3.68 4.95 9.44
C VAL A 153 2.18 5.02 9.71
N VAL A 154 1.39 4.78 8.69
CA VAL A 154 -0.08 4.76 8.77
C VAL A 154 -0.58 3.48 8.11
N ILE A 155 -1.35 2.72 8.86
CA ILE A 155 -2.09 1.56 8.37
C ILE A 155 -3.51 2.03 8.05
N GLY A 156 -3.98 1.78 6.84
CA GLY A 156 -5.33 2.11 6.42
C GLY A 156 -6.34 1.01 6.77
N PRO A 157 -7.61 1.22 6.40
CA PRO A 157 -8.66 0.25 6.65
C PRO A 157 -8.34 -1.11 6.03
N CYS A 158 -8.51 -2.16 6.82
CA CYS A 158 -8.34 -3.55 6.42
C CYS A 158 -9.35 -4.43 7.19
N ILE A 159 -9.37 -5.72 6.89
CA ILE A 159 -10.22 -6.68 7.59
C ILE A 159 -9.87 -6.73 9.08
N GLY A 160 -10.87 -6.79 9.94
CA GLY A 160 -10.69 -6.95 11.40
C GLY A 160 -10.43 -8.40 11.79
N LYS A 161 -9.83 -8.62 12.94
CA LYS A 161 -9.50 -9.96 13.47
C LYS A 161 -10.73 -10.88 13.55
N ASP A 162 -11.87 -10.33 13.95
CA ASP A 162 -13.09 -11.12 14.17
C ASP A 162 -13.81 -11.52 12.86
N SER A 163 -13.38 -10.93 11.74
CA SER A 163 -13.91 -11.23 10.38
C SER A 163 -12.91 -12.02 9.54
N TYR A 164 -11.70 -12.26 10.05
CA TYR A 164 -10.63 -12.90 9.29
C TYR A 164 -10.52 -14.39 9.64
N GLU A 165 -11.30 -15.19 8.94
CA GLU A 165 -11.27 -16.65 9.07
C GLU A 165 -9.97 -17.22 8.49
N VAL A 166 -9.28 -18.05 9.26
CA VAL A 166 -8.06 -18.75 8.86
C VAL A 166 -8.13 -20.22 9.24
N ARG A 167 -7.45 -21.08 8.48
CA ARG A 167 -7.33 -22.50 8.76
C ARG A 167 -6.10 -22.75 9.66
N ASN A 168 -6.07 -23.94 10.27
CA ASN A 168 -4.98 -24.34 11.19
C ASN A 168 -3.59 -24.26 10.55
N ASP A 169 -3.46 -24.62 9.26
CA ASP A 169 -2.19 -24.53 8.52
C ASP A 169 -1.65 -23.09 8.40
N PHE A 170 -2.51 -22.10 8.55
CA PHE A 170 -2.11 -20.69 8.60
C PHE A 170 -1.40 -20.36 9.90
N LEU A 171 -1.93 -20.83 11.04
CA LEU A 171 -1.36 -20.60 12.37
C LEU A 171 0.04 -21.21 12.47
N ASP A 172 0.21 -22.46 12.02
CA ASP A 172 1.50 -23.16 12.05
C ASP A 172 2.61 -22.40 11.32
N LYS A 173 2.30 -21.80 10.16
CA LYS A 173 3.26 -20.99 9.41
C LYS A 173 3.75 -19.78 10.20
N PHE A 174 2.86 -19.12 10.95
CA PHE A 174 3.23 -17.94 11.73
C PHE A 174 3.95 -18.31 13.03
N ILE A 175 3.54 -19.36 13.71
CA ILE A 175 4.21 -19.86 14.95
C ILE A 175 5.66 -20.21 14.61
N ASN A 176 5.89 -21.01 13.57
CA ASN A 176 7.24 -21.40 13.17
C ASN A 176 8.11 -20.19 12.77
N CYS A 177 7.52 -19.14 12.16
CA CYS A 177 8.24 -17.92 11.84
C CYS A 177 8.57 -17.09 13.09
N LEU A 178 7.67 -16.99 14.06
CA LEU A 178 7.84 -16.23 15.29
C LEU A 178 8.84 -16.88 16.27
N LEU A 179 8.82 -18.20 16.39
CA LEU A 179 9.77 -18.95 17.22
C LEU A 179 11.22 -18.78 16.76
N TYR A 180 11.43 -18.55 15.45
CA TYR A 180 12.77 -18.30 14.89
C TYR A 180 13.24 -16.84 15.07
N THR A 181 12.35 -15.90 15.40
CA THR A 181 12.65 -14.47 15.51
C THR A 181 12.48 -13.90 16.91
N SER A 182 12.03 -14.72 17.87
CA SER A 182 11.96 -14.31 19.28
C SER A 182 13.37 -14.29 19.85
N PRO A 183 13.85 -13.18 20.43
CA PRO A 183 15.06 -13.22 21.23
C PRO A 183 14.86 -14.21 22.38
N SER A 184 15.88 -15.00 22.64
CA SER A 184 15.88 -15.91 23.80
C SER A 184 15.52 -15.13 25.06
N PRO A 185 14.68 -15.66 25.96
CA PRO A 185 14.37 -15.01 27.23
C PRO A 185 15.54 -14.97 28.22
N ARG A 186 16.74 -15.05 27.74
CA ARG A 186 17.97 -14.96 28.50
C ARG A 186 18.91 -13.99 27.84
N ASP A 187 18.71 -12.71 28.14
CA ASP A 187 19.76 -11.68 28.24
C ASP A 187 19.16 -10.47 28.98
#